data_48c08cdb62f9278e017b73e1d8ba45a6
#
_entry.id   48c08cdb62f9278e017b73e1d8ba45a6
#
_cell.length_a   1.000
_cell.length_b   1.000
_cell.length_c   1.000
_cell.angle_alpha   90.00
_cell.angle_beta   90.00
_cell.angle_gamma   90.00
#
_symmetry.space_group_name_H-M   'P 1'
#
loop_
_entity.id
_entity.type
_entity.pdbx_description
1 polymer ?
#
loop_
_entity_poly.entity_id
_entity_poly.type
_entity_poly.pdbx_seq_one_letter_code
_entity_poly.pdbx_strand_id
1 'polypeptide(L)'
;MKYIEFDRTKPLDFIPIGRIAIDFNPTDMYKPLSQSSNFNKYVGGSPANIAVGLARLGCKVGFCGCVSADQFGDYVVEYFQNEGIDTSHVTRAKNGECIGLTFTEILSKEQSSILMYRDNVADFCLAPEDIDEAYIASAKAIVISGTALAKSPSREACLKAMMLAQKNNVRIIFDIDYRAYTWQ
;
A
#
# COMPACT_ATOMS: atom_id res chain seq x y z
N MET A 1 -19.88 19.07 -17.94
CA MET A 1 -18.94 18.03 -17.40
C MET A 1 -19.68 17.33 -16.26
N LYS A 2 -19.90 16.00 -16.31
CA LYS A 2 -20.46 15.28 -15.16
C LYS A 2 -19.33 15.02 -14.16
N TYR A 3 -19.44 15.59 -12.97
CA TYR A 3 -18.52 15.28 -11.87
C TYR A 3 -18.86 13.92 -11.27
N ILE A 4 -17.85 13.24 -10.73
CA ILE A 4 -18.06 12.02 -9.96
C ILE A 4 -18.72 12.40 -8.64
N GLU A 5 -19.90 11.84 -8.38
CA GLU A 5 -20.58 12.01 -7.10
C GLU A 5 -20.19 10.88 -6.16
N PHE A 6 -19.88 11.25 -4.92
CA PHE A 6 -19.58 10.31 -3.84
C PHE A 6 -20.77 10.24 -2.88
N ASP A 7 -21.09 9.04 -2.41
CA ASP A 7 -22.10 8.82 -1.37
C ASP A 7 -21.58 9.34 -0.02
N ARG A 8 -22.11 10.48 0.40
CA ARG A 8 -21.70 11.17 1.65
C ARG A 8 -22.16 10.47 2.93
N THR A 9 -23.01 9.45 2.84
CA THR A 9 -23.51 8.71 4.01
C THR A 9 -22.54 7.64 4.50
N LYS A 10 -21.57 7.28 3.67
CA LYS A 10 -20.59 6.24 3.99
C LYS A 10 -19.57 6.71 5.03
N PRO A 11 -19.23 5.86 6.01
CA PRO A 11 -18.37 6.24 7.15
C PRO A 11 -16.91 6.46 6.75
N LEU A 12 -16.39 5.72 5.76
CA LEU A 12 -15.03 5.90 5.22
C LEU A 12 -15.06 6.69 3.91
N ASP A 13 -14.07 7.54 3.72
CA ASP A 13 -13.89 8.23 2.44
C ASP A 13 -13.20 7.33 1.43
N PHE A 14 -12.08 6.68 1.84
CA PHE A 14 -11.25 5.87 0.96
C PHE A 14 -10.76 4.59 1.63
N ILE A 15 -10.65 3.52 0.85
CA ILE A 15 -9.91 2.31 1.21
C ILE A 15 -8.88 2.03 0.11
N PRO A 16 -7.62 2.48 0.25
CA PRO A 16 -6.53 1.98 -0.56
C PRO A 16 -6.27 0.49 -0.30
N ILE A 17 -5.97 -0.25 -1.39
CA ILE A 17 -5.79 -1.70 -1.35
C ILE A 17 -4.47 -2.08 -2.03
N GLY A 18 -3.63 -2.85 -1.34
CA GLY A 18 -2.46 -3.47 -1.94
C GLY A 18 -1.15 -3.23 -1.21
N ARG A 19 -0.13 -2.81 -1.96
CA ARG A 19 1.26 -2.82 -1.53
C ARG A 19 1.54 -1.92 -0.32
N ILE A 20 2.21 -2.55 0.65
CA ILE A 20 2.87 -1.89 1.77
C ILE A 20 4.36 -2.29 1.76
N ALA A 21 5.24 -1.36 2.01
CA ALA A 21 6.68 -1.58 2.05
C ALA A 21 7.33 -0.68 3.10
N ILE A 22 8.62 -0.84 3.31
CA ILE A 22 9.45 0.08 4.08
C ILE A 22 10.53 0.64 3.18
N ASP A 23 10.63 1.95 3.14
CA ASP A 23 11.66 2.66 2.41
C ASP A 23 12.74 3.15 3.38
N PHE A 24 14.00 2.78 3.12
CA PHE A 24 15.18 3.25 3.82
C PHE A 24 15.87 4.31 2.97
N ASN A 25 15.79 5.56 3.41
CA ASN A 25 16.45 6.67 2.76
C ASN A 25 17.74 7.04 3.53
N PRO A 26 18.90 7.16 2.84
CA PRO A 26 20.14 7.49 3.51
C PRO A 26 20.07 8.89 4.09
N THR A 27 20.68 9.08 5.25
CA THR A 27 20.95 10.42 5.81
C THR A 27 22.26 10.98 5.27
N ASP A 28 23.13 10.10 4.75
CA ASP A 28 24.41 10.44 4.12
C ASP A 28 24.16 10.73 2.64
N MET A 29 23.94 12.01 2.30
CA MET A 29 23.67 12.42 0.92
C MET A 29 24.92 12.37 0.04
N TYR A 30 24.69 12.10 -1.26
CA TYR A 30 25.71 12.13 -2.33
C TYR A 30 26.83 11.10 -2.14
N LYS A 31 26.45 9.93 -1.65
CA LYS A 31 27.33 8.76 -1.52
C LYS A 31 26.70 7.53 -2.15
N PRO A 32 27.53 6.61 -2.68
CA PRO A 32 27.05 5.29 -3.08
C PRO A 32 26.41 4.55 -1.89
N LEU A 33 25.41 3.74 -2.19
CA LEU A 33 24.73 2.93 -1.16
C LEU A 33 25.69 2.05 -0.37
N SER A 34 26.76 1.54 -1.03
CA SER A 34 27.83 0.77 -0.42
C SER A 34 28.63 1.52 0.66
N GLN A 35 28.54 2.84 0.69
CA GLN A 35 29.23 3.71 1.66
C GLN A 35 28.27 4.40 2.65
N SER A 36 26.95 4.20 2.45
CA SER A 36 25.94 4.76 3.34
C SER A 36 25.81 3.91 4.60
N SER A 37 25.89 4.53 5.75
CA SER A 37 25.85 3.84 7.04
C SER A 37 24.58 4.09 7.83
N ASN A 38 23.90 5.21 7.56
CA ASN A 38 22.74 5.64 8.33
C ASN A 38 21.53 5.84 7.43
N PHE A 39 20.37 5.35 7.87
CA PHE A 39 19.13 5.42 7.12
C PHE A 39 17.98 5.85 8.01
N ASN A 40 17.10 6.69 7.47
CA ASN A 40 15.77 6.90 8.02
C ASN A 40 14.79 5.88 7.42
N LYS A 41 13.92 5.35 8.27
CA LYS A 41 12.89 4.37 7.92
C LYS A 41 11.54 5.08 7.72
N TYR A 42 10.89 4.79 6.61
CA TYR A 42 9.56 5.31 6.26
C TYR A 42 8.64 4.18 5.80
N VAL A 43 7.34 4.35 6.01
CA VAL A 43 6.35 3.49 5.34
C VAL A 43 6.35 3.87 3.86
N GLY A 44 6.44 2.86 3.00
CA GLY A 44 6.47 2.97 1.54
C GLY A 44 5.41 2.10 0.87
N GLY A 45 5.41 2.13 -0.45
CA GLY A 45 4.38 1.51 -1.28
C GLY A 45 3.33 2.51 -1.73
N SER A 46 2.97 2.49 -3.02
CA SER A 46 2.05 3.46 -3.61
C SER A 46 0.70 3.52 -2.87
N PRO A 47 -0.05 2.41 -2.64
CA PRO A 47 -1.29 2.46 -1.87
C PRO A 47 -1.12 2.97 -0.45
N ALA A 48 -0.02 2.60 0.23
CA ALA A 48 0.27 3.04 1.59
C ALA A 48 0.54 4.55 1.66
N ASN A 49 1.34 5.08 0.71
CA ASN A 49 1.59 6.51 0.61
C ASN A 49 0.30 7.31 0.30
N ILE A 50 -0.58 6.76 -0.55
CA ILE A 50 -1.88 7.37 -0.84
C ILE A 50 -2.73 7.40 0.44
N ALA A 51 -2.77 6.29 1.21
CA ALA A 51 -3.53 6.23 2.46
C ALA A 51 -3.07 7.31 3.46
N VAL A 52 -1.76 7.41 3.68
CA VAL A 52 -1.17 8.43 4.58
C VAL A 52 -1.46 9.85 4.08
N GLY A 53 -1.29 10.08 2.78
CA GLY A 53 -1.59 11.40 2.18
C GLY A 53 -3.04 11.81 2.36
N LEU A 54 -3.99 10.90 2.13
CA LEU A 54 -5.42 11.14 2.31
C LEU A 54 -5.77 11.39 3.78
N ALA A 55 -5.22 10.60 4.72
CA ALA A 55 -5.44 10.78 6.15
C ALA A 55 -4.95 12.16 6.62
N ARG A 56 -3.76 12.59 6.19
CA ARG A 56 -3.20 13.92 6.50
C ARG A 56 -4.01 15.07 5.88
N LEU A 57 -4.75 14.82 4.81
CA LEU A 57 -5.70 15.76 4.22
C LEU A 57 -7.06 15.76 4.93
N GLY A 58 -7.22 15.01 6.02
CA GLY A 58 -8.43 14.96 6.84
C GLY A 58 -9.49 13.99 6.35
N CYS A 59 -9.17 13.10 5.41
CA CYS A 59 -10.09 12.05 4.97
C CYS A 59 -10.14 10.92 6.00
N LYS A 60 -11.29 10.27 6.10
CA LYS A 60 -11.46 9.01 6.86
C LYS A 60 -11.00 7.84 6.00
N VAL A 61 -9.87 7.25 6.34
CA VAL A 61 -9.19 6.25 5.51
C VAL A 61 -9.13 4.91 6.24
N GLY A 62 -9.49 3.84 5.53
CA GLY A 62 -9.17 2.48 5.92
C GLY A 62 -8.11 1.91 4.98
N PHE A 63 -7.59 0.73 5.27
CA PHE A 63 -6.62 0.06 4.43
C PHE A 63 -6.85 -1.45 4.35
N CYS A 64 -6.77 -2.02 3.15
CA CYS A 64 -6.70 -3.47 2.95
C CYS A 64 -5.32 -3.85 2.41
N GLY A 65 -4.61 -4.70 3.13
CA GLY A 65 -3.28 -5.15 2.72
C GLY A 65 -2.76 -6.24 3.62
N CYS A 66 -1.58 -6.77 3.27
CA CYS A 66 -0.93 -7.79 4.08
C CYS A 66 0.49 -7.32 4.44
N VAL A 67 0.85 -7.44 5.71
CA VAL A 67 2.19 -7.12 6.23
C VAL A 67 2.87 -8.39 6.75
N SER A 68 4.18 -8.35 6.96
CA SER A 68 4.92 -9.43 7.60
C SER A 68 4.48 -9.65 9.06
N ALA A 69 4.71 -10.86 9.58
CA ALA A 69 4.44 -11.22 10.97
C ALA A 69 5.69 -11.00 11.85
N ASP A 70 6.29 -9.83 11.73
CA ASP A 70 7.52 -9.43 12.42
C ASP A 70 7.46 -7.96 12.86
N GLN A 71 8.54 -7.45 13.43
CA GLN A 71 8.67 -6.08 13.92
C GLN A 71 8.49 -5.02 12.84
N PHE A 72 8.76 -5.34 11.57
CA PHE A 72 8.51 -4.42 10.48
C PHE A 72 7.02 -4.33 10.14
N GLY A 73 6.31 -5.46 10.19
CA GLY A 73 4.87 -5.46 10.08
C GLY A 73 4.21 -4.70 11.24
N ASP A 74 4.72 -4.84 12.48
CA ASP A 74 4.25 -4.07 13.64
C ASP A 74 4.44 -2.57 13.43
N TYR A 75 5.64 -2.18 12.99
CA TYR A 75 5.94 -0.78 12.68
C TYR A 75 4.95 -0.15 11.68
N VAL A 76 4.59 -0.88 10.62
CA VAL A 76 3.65 -0.36 9.62
C VAL A 76 2.25 -0.17 10.21
N VAL A 77 1.77 -1.16 10.98
CA VAL A 77 0.44 -1.09 11.60
C VAL A 77 0.37 0.06 12.60
N GLU A 78 1.37 0.19 13.48
CA GLU A 78 1.46 1.31 14.43
C GLU A 78 1.53 2.65 13.72
N TYR A 79 2.31 2.75 12.64
CA TYR A 79 2.42 3.97 11.84
C TYR A 79 1.05 4.37 11.27
N PHE A 80 0.31 3.44 10.67
CA PHE A 80 -1.02 3.70 10.14
C PHE A 80 -2.00 4.13 11.23
N GLN A 81 -1.99 3.47 12.38
CA GLN A 81 -2.85 3.83 13.52
C GLN A 81 -2.54 5.24 14.03
N ASN A 82 -1.26 5.63 14.08
CA ASN A 82 -0.85 6.98 14.48
C ASN A 82 -1.28 8.05 13.46
N GLU A 83 -1.43 7.70 12.18
CA GLU A 83 -1.98 8.58 11.14
C GLU A 83 -3.53 8.55 11.11
N GLY A 84 -4.18 7.81 12.01
CA GLY A 84 -5.65 7.69 12.09
C GLY A 84 -6.26 6.83 10.99
N ILE A 85 -5.49 5.94 10.37
CA ILE A 85 -5.94 5.00 9.34
C ILE A 85 -6.50 3.75 10.03
N ASP A 86 -7.69 3.29 9.64
CA ASP A 86 -8.26 2.04 10.11
C ASP A 86 -7.49 0.84 9.53
N THR A 87 -6.89 0.06 10.44
CA THR A 87 -6.06 -1.11 10.14
C THR A 87 -6.78 -2.44 10.36
N SER A 88 -8.08 -2.44 10.60
CA SER A 88 -8.85 -3.65 10.92
C SER A 88 -8.81 -4.72 9.82
N HIS A 89 -8.49 -4.32 8.58
CA HIS A 89 -8.35 -5.20 7.41
C HIS A 89 -6.90 -5.24 6.89
N VAL A 90 -5.92 -4.96 7.74
CA VAL A 90 -4.51 -5.24 7.50
C VAL A 90 -4.20 -6.62 8.08
N THR A 91 -3.96 -7.59 7.20
CA THR A 91 -3.68 -8.98 7.58
C THR A 91 -2.17 -9.23 7.78
N ARG A 92 -1.82 -10.39 8.30
CA ARG A 92 -0.44 -10.83 8.52
C ARG A 92 -0.13 -12.03 7.64
N ALA A 93 1.03 -12.01 7.00
CA ALA A 93 1.58 -13.15 6.29
C ALA A 93 1.85 -14.33 7.25
N LYS A 94 1.69 -15.57 6.75
CA LYS A 94 1.65 -16.77 7.61
C LYS A 94 2.82 -17.72 7.40
N ASN A 95 3.58 -17.58 6.29
CA ASN A 95 4.60 -18.55 5.90
C ASN A 95 6.01 -17.93 5.86
N GLY A 96 6.24 -16.84 6.61
CA GLY A 96 7.54 -16.19 6.70
C GLY A 96 7.81 -15.18 5.57
N GLU A 97 6.77 -14.73 4.87
CA GLU A 97 6.90 -13.64 3.91
C GLU A 97 7.27 -12.34 4.62
N CYS A 98 8.24 -11.63 4.08
CA CYS A 98 8.81 -10.41 4.66
C CYS A 98 8.08 -9.16 4.15
N ILE A 99 8.22 -8.04 4.86
CA ILE A 99 7.86 -6.75 4.28
C ILE A 99 8.80 -6.42 3.11
N GLY A 100 8.29 -5.84 2.05
CA GLY A 100 9.13 -5.36 0.94
C GLY A 100 10.01 -4.19 1.41
N LEU A 101 11.31 -4.26 1.11
CA LEU A 101 12.26 -3.22 1.49
C LEU A 101 12.76 -2.48 0.25
N THR A 102 12.91 -1.18 0.39
CA THR A 102 13.47 -0.31 -0.64
C THR A 102 14.61 0.51 -0.03
N PHE A 103 15.76 0.55 -0.68
CA PHE A 103 16.89 1.40 -0.30
C PHE A 103 17.13 2.42 -1.41
N THR A 104 17.09 3.69 -1.05
CA THR A 104 17.38 4.77 -1.99
C THR A 104 18.86 5.10 -1.99
N GLU A 105 19.44 5.23 -3.16
CA GLU A 105 20.79 5.76 -3.38
C GLU A 105 20.67 7.15 -3.99
N ILE A 106 21.34 8.14 -3.43
CA ILE A 106 21.34 9.53 -3.91
C ILE A 106 22.78 9.94 -4.17
N LEU A 107 23.20 9.89 -5.42
CA LEU A 107 24.58 10.21 -5.83
C LEU A 107 24.78 11.70 -6.12
N SER A 108 23.74 12.39 -6.61
CA SER A 108 23.71 13.83 -6.84
C SER A 108 22.26 14.34 -6.80
N LYS A 109 22.05 15.62 -7.09
CA LYS A 109 20.71 16.19 -7.27
C LYS A 109 19.97 15.61 -8.47
N GLU A 110 20.71 15.16 -9.48
CA GLU A 110 20.21 14.67 -10.76
C GLU A 110 20.27 13.13 -10.85
N GLN A 111 21.06 12.48 -9.98
CA GLN A 111 21.30 11.05 -10.06
C GLN A 111 20.92 10.33 -8.76
N SER A 112 19.89 9.50 -8.86
CA SER A 112 19.45 8.60 -7.79
C SER A 112 19.08 7.25 -8.36
N SER A 113 19.16 6.23 -7.54
CA SER A 113 18.70 4.87 -7.87
C SER A 113 17.96 4.25 -6.68
N ILE A 114 17.28 3.14 -6.95
CA ILE A 114 16.51 2.40 -5.95
C ILE A 114 16.91 0.94 -6.02
N LEU A 115 17.38 0.39 -4.89
CA LEU A 115 17.55 -1.04 -4.68
C LEU A 115 16.31 -1.56 -3.97
N MET A 116 15.61 -2.51 -4.58
CA MET A 116 14.36 -3.04 -4.03
C MET A 116 14.46 -4.55 -3.78
N TYR A 117 14.15 -4.97 -2.56
CA TYR A 117 13.96 -6.36 -2.19
C TYR A 117 12.47 -6.67 -2.19
N ARG A 118 12.02 -7.44 -3.19
CA ARG A 118 10.60 -7.74 -3.41
C ARG A 118 10.34 -9.23 -3.72
N ASP A 119 11.24 -10.10 -3.31
CA ASP A 119 11.02 -11.53 -3.36
C ASP A 119 10.37 -12.02 -2.07
N ASN A 120 9.43 -12.96 -2.15
CA ASN A 120 8.72 -13.54 -1.00
C ASN A 120 8.14 -12.46 -0.06
N VAL A 121 7.42 -11.49 -0.60
CA VAL A 121 6.90 -10.35 0.16
C VAL A 121 5.43 -10.50 0.54
N ALA A 122 5.11 -10.03 1.74
CA ALA A 122 3.80 -10.13 2.37
C ALA A 122 2.68 -9.42 1.59
N ASP A 123 2.97 -8.32 0.89
CA ASP A 123 1.96 -7.57 0.15
C ASP A 123 1.30 -8.39 -0.99
N PHE A 124 1.95 -9.43 -1.49
CA PHE A 124 1.34 -10.37 -2.43
C PHE A 124 0.49 -11.45 -1.78
N CYS A 125 0.53 -11.59 -0.45
CA CYS A 125 -0.24 -12.60 0.28
C CYS A 125 -1.66 -12.16 0.62
N LEU A 126 -2.04 -10.91 0.33
CA LEU A 126 -3.43 -10.49 0.43
C LEU A 126 -4.30 -11.40 -0.44
N ALA A 127 -5.20 -12.15 0.19
CA ALA A 127 -6.00 -13.16 -0.49
C ALA A 127 -7.47 -12.71 -0.67
N PRO A 128 -8.24 -13.30 -1.60
CA PRO A 128 -9.65 -12.97 -1.75
C PRO A 128 -10.47 -13.13 -0.47
N GLU A 129 -10.09 -14.07 0.40
CA GLU A 129 -10.74 -14.31 1.69
C GLU A 129 -10.60 -13.13 2.65
N ASP A 130 -9.53 -12.34 2.52
CA ASP A 130 -9.25 -11.17 3.35
C ASP A 130 -10.10 -9.94 2.94
N ILE A 131 -10.78 -10.01 1.80
CA ILE A 131 -11.62 -8.92 1.29
C ILE A 131 -13.05 -9.11 1.78
N ASP A 132 -13.45 -8.29 2.76
CA ASP A 132 -14.77 -8.24 3.35
C ASP A 132 -15.71 -7.30 2.59
N GLU A 133 -16.92 -7.79 2.23
CA GLU A 133 -17.89 -7.02 1.46
C GLU A 133 -18.42 -5.81 2.24
N ALA A 134 -18.72 -5.96 3.52
CA ALA A 134 -19.28 -4.89 4.33
C ALA A 134 -18.25 -3.76 4.50
N TYR A 135 -16.97 -4.13 4.66
CA TYR A 135 -15.89 -3.15 4.73
C TYR A 135 -15.72 -2.38 3.43
N ILE A 136 -15.68 -3.06 2.28
CA ILE A 136 -15.64 -2.38 0.97
C ILE A 136 -16.86 -1.47 0.80
N ALA A 137 -18.06 -1.95 1.15
CA ALA A 137 -19.30 -1.17 1.05
C ALA A 137 -19.32 0.06 1.96
N SER A 138 -18.51 0.10 3.01
CA SER A 138 -18.43 1.22 3.95
C SER A 138 -17.71 2.46 3.42
N ALA A 139 -16.99 2.35 2.29
CA ALA A 139 -16.22 3.45 1.71
C ALA A 139 -16.94 4.16 0.57
N LYS A 140 -16.65 5.44 0.38
CA LYS A 140 -17.06 6.21 -0.81
C LYS A 140 -16.33 5.76 -2.07
N ALA A 141 -15.04 5.40 -1.91
CA ALA A 141 -14.22 4.86 -2.99
C ALA A 141 -13.16 3.89 -2.47
N ILE A 142 -12.78 2.93 -3.31
CA ILE A 142 -11.55 2.15 -3.16
C ILE A 142 -10.49 2.70 -4.11
N VAL A 143 -9.22 2.57 -3.71
CA VAL A 143 -8.06 2.93 -4.56
C VAL A 143 -7.23 1.68 -4.77
N ILE A 144 -7.04 1.27 -6.02
CA ILE A 144 -6.25 0.10 -6.39
C ILE A 144 -5.05 0.54 -7.22
N SER A 145 -3.87 0.06 -6.85
CA SER A 145 -2.65 0.27 -7.62
C SER A 145 -2.32 -0.96 -8.45
N GLY A 146 -1.86 -0.76 -9.67
CA GLY A 146 -1.42 -1.82 -10.58
C GLY A 146 -0.30 -2.70 -10.01
N THR A 147 0.47 -2.20 -9.04
CA THR A 147 1.49 -3.00 -8.35
C THR A 147 0.90 -4.20 -7.59
N ALA A 148 -0.34 -4.10 -7.11
CA ALA A 148 -1.04 -5.19 -6.42
C ALA A 148 -1.61 -6.25 -7.38
N LEU A 149 -1.75 -5.91 -8.67
CA LEU A 149 -2.26 -6.82 -9.70
C LEU A 149 -1.18 -7.71 -10.34
N ALA A 150 0.07 -7.49 -10.00
CA ALA A 150 1.19 -8.15 -10.67
C ALA A 150 1.27 -9.65 -10.37
N LYS A 151 0.82 -10.11 -9.20
CA LYS A 151 0.98 -11.50 -8.74
C LYS A 151 -0.23 -11.98 -7.93
N SER A 152 -0.57 -13.26 -8.06
CA SER A 152 -1.54 -13.96 -7.22
C SER A 152 -0.96 -14.24 -5.82
N PRO A 153 -1.78 -14.28 -4.76
CA PRO A 153 -3.24 -14.10 -4.73
C PRO A 153 -3.70 -12.63 -4.66
N SER A 154 -2.80 -11.66 -4.52
CA SER A 154 -3.13 -10.23 -4.40
C SER A 154 -3.93 -9.71 -5.61
N ARG A 155 -3.65 -10.21 -6.82
CA ARG A 155 -4.42 -9.91 -8.03
C ARG A 155 -5.89 -10.27 -7.85
N GLU A 156 -6.18 -11.48 -7.43
CA GLU A 156 -7.55 -12.00 -7.25
C GLU A 156 -8.27 -11.25 -6.12
N ALA A 157 -7.56 -10.89 -5.04
CA ALA A 157 -8.09 -10.06 -3.97
C ALA A 157 -8.53 -8.68 -4.49
N CYS A 158 -7.68 -8.02 -5.28
CA CYS A 158 -8.01 -6.73 -5.90
C CYS A 158 -9.19 -6.83 -6.88
N LEU A 159 -9.24 -7.90 -7.69
CA LEU A 159 -10.36 -8.13 -8.61
C LEU A 159 -11.66 -8.35 -7.84
N LYS A 160 -11.64 -9.13 -6.75
CA LYS A 160 -12.79 -9.30 -5.85
C LYS A 160 -13.23 -7.96 -5.25
N ALA A 161 -12.28 -7.16 -4.76
CA ALA A 161 -12.59 -5.85 -4.20
C ALA A 161 -13.28 -4.93 -5.23
N MET A 162 -12.81 -4.92 -6.49
CA MET A 162 -13.45 -4.16 -7.58
C MET A 162 -14.87 -4.65 -7.87
N MET A 163 -15.10 -5.97 -7.92
CA MET A 163 -16.45 -6.53 -8.12
C MET A 163 -17.39 -6.13 -6.97
N LEU A 164 -16.93 -6.23 -5.73
CA LEU A 164 -17.71 -5.83 -4.55
C LEU A 164 -17.98 -4.31 -4.52
N ALA A 165 -17.00 -3.50 -4.89
CA ALA A 165 -17.17 -2.06 -5.02
C ALA A 165 -18.24 -1.71 -6.05
N GLN A 166 -18.20 -2.34 -7.22
CA GLN A 166 -19.22 -2.15 -8.27
C GLN A 166 -20.62 -2.56 -7.79
N LYS A 167 -20.74 -3.76 -7.15
CA LYS A 167 -22.00 -4.25 -6.59
C LYS A 167 -22.62 -3.28 -5.57
N ASN A 168 -21.78 -2.62 -4.76
CA ASN A 168 -22.19 -1.74 -3.66
C ASN A 168 -22.14 -0.24 -4.01
N ASN A 169 -22.05 0.12 -5.30
CA ASN A 169 -21.96 1.51 -5.78
C ASN A 169 -20.81 2.31 -5.14
N VAL A 170 -19.72 1.64 -4.78
CA VAL A 170 -18.47 2.26 -4.35
C VAL A 170 -17.65 2.66 -5.58
N ARG A 171 -17.09 3.84 -5.59
CA ARG A 171 -16.26 4.30 -6.71
C ARG A 171 -14.93 3.54 -6.71
N ILE A 172 -14.40 3.29 -7.91
CA ILE A 172 -13.10 2.65 -8.09
C ILE A 172 -12.16 3.69 -8.69
N ILE A 173 -11.07 3.95 -7.99
CA ILE A 173 -9.96 4.77 -8.47
C ILE A 173 -8.82 3.80 -8.77
N PHE A 174 -8.35 3.80 -10.00
CA PHE A 174 -7.30 2.90 -10.45
C PHE A 174 -6.05 3.68 -10.84
N ASP A 175 -4.98 3.44 -10.09
CA ASP A 175 -3.63 3.91 -10.40
C ASP A 175 -2.90 2.82 -11.18
N ILE A 176 -2.52 3.11 -12.41
CA ILE A 176 -1.88 2.12 -13.30
C ILE A 176 -0.56 1.62 -12.71
N ASP A 177 0.25 2.51 -12.12
CA ASP A 177 1.51 2.24 -11.42
C ASP A 177 2.26 0.97 -11.90
N TYR A 178 2.57 0.94 -13.19
CA TYR A 178 3.28 -0.18 -13.80
C TYR A 178 4.75 -0.20 -13.39
N ARG A 179 5.23 -1.37 -12.95
CA ARG A 179 6.63 -1.62 -12.59
C ARG A 179 7.13 -2.86 -13.31
N ALA A 180 7.94 -2.69 -14.36
CA ALA A 180 8.40 -3.78 -15.22
C ALA A 180 9.03 -4.95 -14.44
N TYR A 181 9.81 -4.69 -13.41
CA TYR A 181 10.44 -5.72 -12.56
C TYR A 181 9.44 -6.52 -11.71
N THR A 182 8.19 -6.07 -11.57
CA THR A 182 7.14 -6.76 -10.80
C THR A 182 6.25 -7.62 -11.70
N TRP A 183 6.10 -7.24 -12.95
CA TRP A 183 5.25 -7.89 -13.95
C TRP A 183 6.05 -8.88 -14.81
N GLN A 184 6.67 -9.88 -14.21
CA GLN A 184 7.39 -10.95 -14.92
C GLN A 184 6.52 -12.17 -15.14
#